data_cfb74275461ef4d9196c278d921c963d
#
_entry.id   cfb74275461ef4d9196c278d921c963d
#
_cell.length_a   1.000
_cell.length_b   1.000
_cell.length_c   1.000
_cell.angle_alpha   90.00
_cell.angle_beta   90.00
_cell.angle_gamma   90.00
#
_symmetry.space_group_name_H-M   'P 1'
#
loop_
_entity.id
_entity.type
_entity.pdbx_description
1 polymer ?
#
loop_
_entity_poly.entity_id
_entity_poly.type
_entity_poly.pdbx_seq_one_letter_code
_entity_poly.pdbx_strand_id
1 'polypeptide(L)'
;MRVPAKPLGSYPFYLQPFFWNQRRKYGEVLQAALLWARAPKLFAAVAMLYGMIDRRSSPIDAALRSLVTVRVSQINTCPFCVDLNSATLIKRGVSLEKVEALETWRQSNLFDRREQAVLDYAEAMTRSDRQVEDEQVESLRSYFDADGIVELTGLVAFQNMSS
;
A
#
# COMPACT_ATOMS: atom_id res chain seq x y z
N MET A 1 11.73 -17.41 -6.17
CA MET A 1 11.38 -16.39 -7.19
C MET A 1 11.43 -17.07 -8.57
N ARG A 2 10.39 -16.91 -9.42
CA ARG A 2 10.31 -17.58 -10.72
C ARG A 2 11.13 -16.89 -11.82
N VAL A 3 11.39 -15.58 -11.67
CA VAL A 3 12.21 -14.78 -12.59
C VAL A 3 13.39 -14.20 -11.79
N PRO A 4 14.64 -14.49 -12.14
CA PRO A 4 15.79 -14.00 -11.41
C PRO A 4 16.00 -12.50 -11.60
N ALA A 5 16.48 -11.81 -10.56
CA ALA A 5 16.95 -10.44 -10.68
C ALA A 5 18.21 -10.36 -11.56
N LYS A 6 18.43 -9.21 -12.20
CA LYS A 6 19.70 -8.92 -12.89
C LYS A 6 20.74 -8.39 -11.90
N PRO A 7 22.03 -8.47 -12.21
CA PRO A 7 23.07 -7.75 -11.47
C PRO A 7 22.78 -6.26 -11.41
N LEU A 8 22.99 -5.61 -10.28
CA LEU A 8 22.67 -4.19 -10.04
C LEU A 8 23.26 -3.23 -11.11
N GLY A 9 24.49 -3.50 -11.56
CA GLY A 9 25.16 -2.68 -12.58
C GLY A 9 24.56 -2.78 -13.99
N SER A 10 23.67 -3.75 -14.25
CA SER A 10 23.03 -3.94 -15.56
C SER A 10 21.74 -3.15 -15.74
N TYR A 11 21.26 -2.49 -14.68
CA TYR A 11 20.10 -1.62 -14.76
C TYR A 11 20.46 -0.21 -15.22
N PRO A 12 19.56 0.49 -15.95
CA PRO A 12 19.80 1.85 -16.43
C PRO A 12 20.23 2.81 -15.32
N PHE A 13 21.12 3.74 -15.64
CA PHE A 13 21.68 4.71 -14.69
C PHE A 13 20.63 5.55 -13.97
N TYR A 14 19.53 5.88 -14.62
CA TYR A 14 18.44 6.67 -14.03
C TYR A 14 17.66 5.96 -12.90
N LEU A 15 17.85 4.64 -12.74
CA LEU A 15 17.30 3.89 -11.61
C LEU A 15 18.26 3.85 -10.38
N GLN A 16 19.51 4.23 -10.55
CA GLN A 16 20.51 4.16 -9.46
C GLN A 16 20.15 5.03 -8.25
N PRO A 17 19.60 6.27 -8.40
CA PRO A 17 19.17 7.07 -7.27
C PRO A 17 18.07 6.36 -6.43
N PHE A 18 17.17 5.64 -7.10
CA PHE A 18 16.14 4.85 -6.42
C PHE A 18 16.74 3.68 -5.65
N PHE A 19 17.67 2.93 -6.24
CA PHE A 19 18.35 1.84 -5.55
C PHE A 19 19.20 2.35 -4.37
N TRP A 20 19.86 3.50 -4.53
CA TRP A 20 20.58 4.15 -3.44
C TRP A 20 19.64 4.51 -2.28
N ASN A 21 18.48 5.10 -2.57
CA ASN A 21 17.49 5.43 -1.56
C ASN A 21 16.96 4.19 -0.83
N GLN A 22 16.74 3.08 -1.55
CA GLN A 22 16.33 1.82 -0.93
C GLN A 22 17.40 1.27 0.01
N ARG A 23 18.66 1.25 -0.42
CA ARG A 23 19.78 0.85 0.45
C ARG A 23 19.85 1.69 1.72
N ARG A 24 19.66 3.01 1.59
CA ARG A 24 19.65 3.91 2.74
C ARG A 24 18.47 3.62 3.69
N LYS A 25 17.29 3.27 3.15
CA LYS A 25 16.06 3.08 3.94
C LYS A 25 15.98 1.67 4.55
N TYR A 26 16.44 0.65 3.83
CA TYR A 26 16.23 -0.76 4.17
C TYR A 26 17.53 -1.55 4.37
N GLY A 27 18.69 -0.94 4.15
CA GLY A 27 20.00 -1.61 4.21
C GLY A 27 20.38 -2.30 2.89
N GLU A 28 19.42 -2.63 2.06
CA GLU A 28 19.60 -3.32 0.77
C GLU A 28 18.60 -2.83 -0.29
N VAL A 29 18.81 -3.26 -1.53
CA VAL A 29 17.81 -3.09 -2.59
C VAL A 29 16.85 -4.28 -2.53
N LEU A 30 15.57 -4.00 -2.32
CA LEU A 30 14.55 -5.03 -2.18
C LEU A 30 14.42 -5.86 -3.46
N GLN A 31 14.26 -7.17 -3.30
CA GLN A 31 14.13 -8.11 -4.42
C GLN A 31 12.96 -7.76 -5.35
N ALA A 32 11.82 -7.30 -4.79
CA ALA A 32 10.68 -6.82 -5.58
C ALA A 32 11.06 -5.65 -6.49
N ALA A 33 11.87 -4.71 -6.01
CA ALA A 33 12.34 -3.57 -6.82
C ALA A 33 13.26 -4.02 -7.97
N LEU A 34 14.16 -4.96 -7.70
CA LEU A 34 15.02 -5.54 -8.75
C LEU A 34 14.21 -6.28 -9.82
N LEU A 35 13.13 -6.94 -9.42
CA LEU A 35 12.24 -7.61 -10.35
C LEU A 35 11.49 -6.61 -11.25
N TRP A 36 10.85 -5.60 -10.65
CA TRP A 36 10.18 -4.51 -11.38
C TRP A 36 11.13 -3.75 -12.31
N ALA A 37 12.37 -3.54 -11.88
CA ALA A 37 13.40 -2.84 -12.66
C ALA A 37 13.83 -3.60 -13.92
N ARG A 38 13.44 -4.88 -14.12
CA ARG A 38 13.60 -5.58 -15.40
C ARG A 38 12.82 -4.92 -16.54
N ALA A 39 11.74 -4.20 -16.21
CA ALA A 39 11.01 -3.29 -17.09
C ALA A 39 11.25 -1.84 -16.65
N PRO A 40 12.39 -1.22 -17.01
CA PRO A 40 12.87 0.00 -16.35
C PRO A 40 11.92 1.20 -16.48
N LYS A 41 11.26 1.36 -17.62
CA LYS A 41 10.28 2.45 -17.84
C LYS A 41 9.03 2.24 -16.98
N LEU A 42 8.55 1.01 -16.90
CA LEU A 42 7.41 0.65 -16.05
C LEU A 42 7.74 0.87 -14.57
N PHE A 43 8.92 0.42 -14.15
CA PHE A 43 9.39 0.62 -12.78
C PHE A 43 9.48 2.12 -12.40
N ALA A 44 9.99 2.97 -13.30
CA ALA A 44 10.05 4.42 -13.07
C ALA A 44 8.63 5.01 -12.90
N ALA A 45 7.67 4.60 -13.73
CA ALA A 45 6.28 5.04 -13.62
C ALA A 45 5.62 4.58 -12.29
N VAL A 46 5.85 3.32 -11.90
CA VAL A 46 5.36 2.76 -10.62
C VAL A 46 5.98 3.49 -9.42
N ALA A 47 7.28 3.76 -9.45
CA ALA A 47 7.97 4.50 -8.39
C ALA A 47 7.47 5.95 -8.27
N MET A 48 7.20 6.60 -9.40
CA MET A 48 6.59 7.93 -9.43
C MET A 48 5.17 7.90 -8.84
N LEU A 49 4.33 6.98 -9.28
CA LEU A 49 2.96 6.80 -8.77
C LEU A 49 2.96 6.56 -7.25
N TYR A 50 3.85 5.69 -6.75
CA TYR A 50 4.02 5.48 -5.31
C TYR A 50 4.37 6.79 -4.59
N GLY A 51 5.29 7.58 -5.13
CA GLY A 51 5.67 8.87 -4.55
C GLY A 51 4.51 9.88 -4.50
N MET A 52 3.63 9.86 -5.50
CA MET A 52 2.42 10.70 -5.53
C MET A 52 1.38 10.24 -4.50
N ILE A 53 1.16 8.93 -4.36
CA ILE A 53 0.23 8.36 -3.39
C ILE A 53 0.72 8.59 -1.96
N ASP A 54 2.02 8.41 -1.69
CA ASP A 54 2.57 8.52 -0.33
C ASP A 54 3.09 9.93 0.02
N ARG A 55 2.65 10.97 -0.69
CA ARG A 55 3.03 12.36 -0.42
C ARG A 55 2.47 12.86 0.92
N ARG A 56 3.17 13.85 1.52
CA ARG A 56 2.74 14.45 2.80
C ARG A 56 1.44 15.25 2.71
N SER A 57 1.14 15.80 1.54
CA SER A 57 -0.08 16.59 1.28
C SER A 57 -1.30 15.77 0.88
N SER A 58 -1.24 14.44 0.98
CA SER A 58 -2.41 13.59 0.71
C SER A 58 -3.53 13.86 1.72
N PRO A 59 -4.81 13.91 1.30
CA PRO A 59 -5.96 14.02 2.21
C PRO A 59 -6.13 12.79 3.11
N ILE A 60 -5.48 11.67 2.78
CA ILE A 60 -5.45 10.48 3.61
C ILE A 60 -4.17 10.49 4.43
N ASP A 61 -4.27 10.51 5.76
CA ASP A 61 -3.11 10.51 6.63
C ASP A 61 -2.22 9.27 6.45
N ALA A 62 -0.96 9.39 6.83
CA ALA A 62 0.04 8.38 6.57
C ALA A 62 -0.23 7.04 7.28
N ALA A 63 -0.80 7.06 8.49
CA ALA A 63 -1.14 5.85 9.23
C ALA A 63 -2.28 5.11 8.54
N LEU A 64 -3.34 5.82 8.15
CA LEU A 64 -4.48 5.26 7.45
C LEU A 64 -4.08 4.67 6.07
N ARG A 65 -3.19 5.36 5.31
CA ARG A 65 -2.64 4.79 4.07
C ARG A 65 -1.93 3.45 4.31
N SER A 66 -1.10 3.37 5.37
CA SER A 66 -0.42 2.11 5.71
C SER A 66 -1.39 1.03 6.15
N LEU A 67 -2.43 1.38 6.90
CA LEU A 67 -3.47 0.44 7.32
C LEU A 67 -4.14 -0.22 6.11
N VAL A 68 -4.53 0.59 5.12
CA VAL A 68 -5.10 0.11 3.85
C VAL A 68 -4.14 -0.81 3.10
N THR A 69 -2.86 -0.39 2.96
CA THR A 69 -1.89 -1.20 2.21
C THR A 69 -1.60 -2.55 2.88
N VAL A 70 -1.56 -2.61 4.21
CA VAL A 70 -1.44 -3.90 4.93
C VAL A 70 -2.66 -4.76 4.66
N ARG A 71 -3.88 -4.21 4.81
CA ARG A 71 -5.10 -4.98 4.62
C ARG A 71 -5.24 -5.55 3.21
N VAL A 72 -5.02 -4.74 2.19
CA VAL A 72 -5.01 -5.19 0.79
C VAL A 72 -3.96 -6.27 0.55
N SER A 73 -2.77 -6.13 1.14
CA SER A 73 -1.70 -7.15 1.05
C SER A 73 -2.09 -8.48 1.70
N GLN A 74 -2.82 -8.46 2.82
CA GLN A 74 -3.35 -9.66 3.47
C GLN A 74 -4.35 -10.38 2.55
N ILE A 75 -5.29 -9.65 1.96
CA ILE A 75 -6.30 -10.22 1.05
C ILE A 75 -5.62 -10.83 -0.20
N ASN A 76 -4.62 -10.15 -0.75
CA ASN A 76 -3.85 -10.61 -1.90
C ASN A 76 -2.84 -11.72 -1.57
N THR A 77 -2.78 -12.17 -0.32
CA THR A 77 -1.87 -13.23 0.14
C THR A 77 -0.41 -12.99 -0.24
N CYS A 78 0.06 -11.72 -0.10
CA CYS A 78 1.44 -11.32 -0.36
C CYS A 78 2.24 -11.17 0.95
N PRO A 79 2.91 -12.21 1.49
CA PRO A 79 3.60 -12.13 2.78
C PRO A 79 4.67 -11.03 2.81
N PHE A 80 5.46 -10.90 1.75
CA PHE A 80 6.45 -9.83 1.63
C PHE A 80 5.83 -8.43 1.75
N CYS A 81 4.66 -8.22 1.11
CA CYS A 81 3.97 -6.93 1.17
C CYS A 81 3.38 -6.68 2.57
N VAL A 82 2.86 -7.73 3.22
CA VAL A 82 2.36 -7.64 4.61
C VAL A 82 3.48 -7.23 5.54
N ASP A 83 4.64 -7.90 5.50
CA ASP A 83 5.77 -7.60 6.37
C ASP A 83 6.29 -6.17 6.18
N LEU A 84 6.51 -5.76 4.92
CA LEU A 84 7.03 -4.43 4.57
C LEU A 84 6.07 -3.31 4.98
N ASN A 85 4.77 -3.48 4.69
CA ASN A 85 3.74 -2.49 4.99
C ASN A 85 3.45 -2.43 6.49
N SER A 86 3.43 -3.56 7.21
CA SER A 86 3.28 -3.62 8.67
C SER A 86 4.43 -2.92 9.39
N ALA A 87 5.67 -3.15 8.98
CA ALA A 87 6.82 -2.43 9.50
C ALA A 87 6.71 -0.91 9.27
N THR A 88 6.15 -0.50 8.14
CA THR A 88 5.90 0.91 7.84
C THR A 88 4.77 1.49 8.70
N LEU A 89 3.70 0.72 8.93
CA LEU A 89 2.56 1.09 9.75
C LEU A 89 2.98 1.33 11.21
N ILE A 90 3.80 0.43 11.77
CA ILE A 90 4.38 0.57 13.12
C ILE A 90 5.26 1.83 13.21
N LYS A 91 6.12 2.08 12.22
CA LYS A 91 6.93 3.31 12.16
C LYS A 91 6.09 4.60 12.08
N ARG A 92 4.84 4.51 11.64
CA ARG A 92 3.87 5.60 11.60
C ARG A 92 3.05 5.75 12.90
N GLY A 93 3.42 5.01 13.95
CA GLY A 93 2.87 5.14 15.31
C GLY A 93 1.66 4.26 15.61
N VAL A 94 1.33 3.32 14.74
CA VAL A 94 0.25 2.35 15.00
C VAL A 94 0.79 1.20 15.86
N SER A 95 0.04 0.82 16.91
CA SER A 95 0.46 -0.25 17.83
C SER A 95 0.52 -1.61 17.13
N LEU A 96 1.43 -2.47 17.61
CA LEU A 96 1.55 -3.84 17.11
C LEU A 96 0.23 -4.61 17.28
N GLU A 97 -0.45 -4.45 18.41
CA GLU A 97 -1.75 -5.04 18.69
C GLU A 97 -2.79 -4.72 17.60
N LYS A 98 -2.84 -3.45 17.16
CA LYS A 98 -3.76 -3.03 16.09
C LYS A 98 -3.37 -3.60 14.73
N VAL A 99 -2.08 -3.75 14.46
CA VAL A 99 -1.58 -4.40 13.23
C VAL A 99 -1.97 -5.88 13.20
N GLU A 100 -1.82 -6.59 14.31
CA GLU A 100 -2.19 -8.00 14.46
C GLU A 100 -3.71 -8.20 14.34
N ALA A 101 -4.51 -7.29 14.90
CA ALA A 101 -5.96 -7.33 14.81
C ALA A 101 -6.53 -7.01 13.41
N LEU A 102 -5.72 -6.51 12.48
CA LEU A 102 -6.19 -6.02 11.19
C LEU A 102 -6.81 -7.10 10.30
N GLU A 103 -6.38 -8.34 10.42
CA GLU A 103 -6.98 -9.46 9.67
C GLU A 103 -8.44 -9.71 10.07
N THR A 104 -8.75 -9.51 11.35
CA THR A 104 -10.08 -9.70 11.95
C THR A 104 -10.67 -8.37 12.46
N TRP A 105 -10.37 -7.27 11.83
CA TRP A 105 -10.68 -5.91 12.28
C TRP A 105 -12.16 -5.68 12.65
N ARG A 106 -13.09 -6.39 11.95
CA ARG A 106 -14.53 -6.28 12.24
C ARG A 106 -14.92 -6.81 13.63
N GLN A 107 -14.08 -7.65 14.23
CA GLN A 107 -14.29 -8.25 15.55
C GLN A 107 -13.52 -7.50 16.65
N SER A 108 -12.76 -6.46 16.26
CA SER A 108 -11.90 -5.69 17.15
C SER A 108 -12.48 -4.30 17.41
N ASN A 109 -12.30 -3.79 18.62
CA ASN A 109 -12.67 -2.44 19.01
C ASN A 109 -11.51 -1.42 18.84
N LEU A 110 -10.39 -1.84 18.26
CA LEU A 110 -9.21 -1.01 18.07
C LEU A 110 -9.33 -0.05 16.89
N PHE A 111 -10.31 -0.23 16.02
CA PHE A 111 -10.50 0.56 14.80
C PHE A 111 -11.65 1.53 14.99
N ASP A 112 -11.39 2.82 14.76
CA ASP A 112 -12.42 3.84 14.78
C ASP A 112 -13.36 3.73 13.56
N ARG A 113 -14.45 4.50 13.57
CA ARG A 113 -15.48 4.44 12.51
C ARG A 113 -14.94 4.85 11.13
N ARG A 114 -13.99 5.79 11.09
CA ARG A 114 -13.35 6.22 9.83
C ARG A 114 -12.47 5.11 9.27
N GLU A 115 -11.67 4.47 10.10
CA GLU A 115 -10.83 3.34 9.72
C GLU A 115 -11.68 2.15 9.25
N GLN A 116 -12.78 1.86 9.96
CA GLN A 116 -13.72 0.80 9.58
C GLN A 116 -14.35 1.05 8.20
N ALA A 117 -14.79 2.28 7.91
CA ALA A 117 -15.34 2.65 6.60
C ALA A 117 -14.31 2.48 5.48
N VAL A 118 -13.06 2.91 5.72
CA VAL A 118 -11.96 2.79 4.76
C VAL A 118 -11.56 1.33 4.52
N LEU A 119 -11.51 0.52 5.57
CA LEU A 119 -11.18 -0.90 5.47
C LEU A 119 -12.28 -1.68 4.75
N ASP A 120 -13.55 -1.38 5.00
CA ASP A 120 -14.66 -2.04 4.32
C ASP A 120 -14.66 -1.73 2.82
N TYR A 121 -14.45 -0.47 2.45
CA TYR A 121 -14.28 -0.05 1.07
C TYR A 121 -13.07 -0.72 0.40
N ALA A 122 -11.92 -0.74 1.06
CA ALA A 122 -10.71 -1.37 0.53
C ALA A 122 -10.88 -2.88 0.30
N GLU A 123 -11.59 -3.57 1.20
CA GLU A 123 -11.94 -4.98 1.02
C GLU A 123 -12.89 -5.21 -0.16
N ALA A 124 -13.93 -4.38 -0.31
CA ALA A 124 -14.87 -4.48 -1.42
C ALA A 124 -14.17 -4.29 -2.78
N MET A 125 -13.23 -3.34 -2.86
CA MET A 125 -12.42 -3.13 -4.07
C MET A 125 -11.41 -4.24 -4.36
N THR A 126 -11.03 -5.03 -3.35
CA THR A 126 -9.94 -6.02 -3.49
C THR A 126 -10.46 -7.43 -3.70
N ARG A 127 -11.57 -7.79 -3.06
CA ARG A 127 -12.12 -9.13 -3.11
C ARG A 127 -12.94 -9.35 -4.39
N SER A 128 -12.73 -10.49 -5.06
CA SER A 128 -13.47 -10.86 -6.27
C SER A 128 -14.93 -11.28 -6.02
N ASP A 129 -15.25 -11.62 -4.77
CA ASP A 129 -16.59 -12.04 -4.31
C ASP A 129 -17.42 -10.89 -3.73
N ARG A 130 -16.93 -9.63 -3.83
CA ARG A 130 -17.60 -8.42 -3.35
C ARG A 130 -17.64 -7.35 -4.44
N GLN A 131 -18.57 -6.42 -4.27
CA GLN A 131 -18.65 -5.18 -5.05
C GLN A 131 -18.68 -4.00 -4.09
N VAL A 132 -18.32 -2.83 -4.60
CA VAL A 132 -18.48 -1.59 -3.86
C VAL A 132 -19.94 -1.15 -3.99
N GLU A 133 -20.62 -1.04 -2.87
CA GLU A 133 -22.01 -0.60 -2.79
C GLU A 133 -22.09 0.90 -2.48
N ASP A 134 -23.21 1.53 -2.82
CA ASP A 134 -23.42 2.97 -2.61
C ASP A 134 -23.31 3.37 -1.14
N GLU A 135 -23.75 2.51 -0.21
CA GLU A 135 -23.68 2.71 1.23
C GLU A 135 -22.23 2.85 1.73
N GLN A 136 -21.29 2.13 1.13
CA GLN A 136 -19.87 2.25 1.46
C GLN A 136 -19.32 3.60 1.02
N VAL A 137 -19.70 4.06 -0.16
CA VAL A 137 -19.31 5.38 -0.67
C VAL A 137 -19.91 6.50 0.19
N GLU A 138 -21.19 6.39 0.57
CA GLU A 138 -21.84 7.34 1.48
C GLU A 138 -21.18 7.37 2.86
N SER A 139 -20.77 6.21 3.39
CA SER A 139 -20.01 6.13 4.64
C SER A 139 -18.68 6.89 4.54
N LEU A 140 -17.97 6.77 3.41
CA LEU A 140 -16.71 7.50 3.18
C LEU A 140 -16.92 9.02 3.08
N ARG A 141 -18.03 9.49 2.52
CA ARG A 141 -18.35 10.92 2.41
C ARG A 141 -18.47 11.62 3.77
N SER A 142 -18.71 10.87 4.84
CA SER A 142 -18.69 11.40 6.20
C SER A 142 -17.28 11.83 6.66
N TYR A 143 -16.23 11.37 5.99
CA TYR A 143 -14.83 11.56 6.40
C TYR A 143 -13.95 12.17 5.31
N PHE A 144 -14.35 12.09 4.04
CA PHE A 144 -13.58 12.52 2.87
C PHE A 144 -14.48 13.25 1.88
N ASP A 145 -13.94 14.26 1.22
CA ASP A 145 -14.50 14.84 0.03
C ASP A 145 -14.31 13.90 -1.19
N ALA A 146 -14.82 14.30 -2.34
CA ALA A 146 -14.72 13.52 -3.57
C ALA A 146 -13.26 13.24 -3.97
N ASP A 147 -12.37 14.21 -3.77
CA ASP A 147 -10.94 14.08 -4.11
C ASP A 147 -10.27 13.06 -3.19
N GLY A 148 -10.59 13.07 -1.90
CA GLY A 148 -10.11 12.08 -0.92
C GLY A 148 -10.56 10.67 -1.23
N ILE A 149 -11.81 10.47 -1.69
CA ILE A 149 -12.32 9.16 -2.12
C ILE A 149 -11.58 8.67 -3.38
N VAL A 150 -11.33 9.56 -4.35
CA VAL A 150 -10.54 9.22 -5.54
C VAL A 150 -9.10 8.81 -5.17
N GLU A 151 -8.48 9.53 -4.23
CA GLU A 151 -7.14 9.16 -3.75
C GLU A 151 -7.13 7.83 -2.99
N LEU A 152 -8.14 7.55 -2.19
CA LEU A 152 -8.28 6.24 -1.53
C LEU A 152 -8.44 5.13 -2.57
N THR A 153 -9.26 5.35 -3.59
CA THR A 153 -9.44 4.42 -4.71
C THR A 153 -8.10 4.14 -5.41
N GLY A 154 -7.35 5.22 -5.71
CA GLY A 154 -6.01 5.11 -6.31
C GLY A 154 -5.02 4.34 -5.43
N LEU A 155 -5.03 4.55 -4.12
CA LEU A 155 -4.20 3.81 -3.16
C LEU A 155 -4.52 2.31 -3.16
N VAL A 156 -5.80 1.94 -3.09
CA VAL A 156 -6.23 0.53 -3.12
C VAL A 156 -5.87 -0.13 -4.45
N ALA A 157 -6.15 0.54 -5.57
CA ALA A 157 -5.79 0.05 -6.91
C ALA A 157 -4.28 -0.15 -7.07
N PHE A 158 -3.48 0.80 -6.59
CA PHE A 158 -2.03 0.68 -6.59
C PHE A 158 -1.55 -0.52 -5.77
N GLN A 159 -2.09 -0.72 -4.56
CA GLN A 159 -1.69 -1.84 -3.72
C GLN A 159 -2.11 -3.18 -4.33
N ASN A 160 -3.28 -3.26 -4.97
CA ASN A 160 -3.69 -4.46 -5.71
C ASN A 160 -2.74 -4.78 -6.88
N MET A 161 -2.25 -3.76 -7.60
CA MET A 161 -1.28 -3.94 -8.67
C MET A 161 0.10 -4.41 -8.16
N SER A 162 0.49 -3.99 -6.96
CA SER A 162 1.86 -4.17 -6.44
C SER A 162 2.02 -5.37 -5.49
N SER A 163 0.91 -5.98 -5.06
CA SER A 163 0.90 -7.13 -4.13
C SER A 163 1.12 -8.47 -4.80
#